data_dc49fc0f7e3b6182c16814fc6511d728
#
_entry.id   dc49fc0f7e3b6182c16814fc6511d728
#
_cell.length_a   1.000
_cell.length_b   1.000
_cell.length_c   1.000
_cell.angle_alpha   90.00
_cell.angle_beta   90.00
_cell.angle_gamma   90.00
#
_symmetry.space_group_name_H-M   'P 1'
#
loop_
_entity.id
_entity.type
_entity.pdbx_description
1 polymer ?
#
loop_
_entity_poly.entity_id
_entity_poly.type
_entity_poly.pdbx_seq_one_letter_code
_entity_poly.pdbx_strand_id
1 'polypeptide(L)'
;MKKNWLVFLMMFLMVPMVYAQESSYQLSSHILDISTGKPAPHVKITLQKRDAQNNWVLEEEKITDQNGRVKDFLKQEGKNNTGIYKLTFYTAPYFKSLDQKSFYPFVEVVFELADQEHYHVTITISRILHVQRKLKK
;
A
#
# COMPACT_ATOMS: atom_id res chain seq x y z
N MET A 1 -59.75 20.95 0.63
CA MET A 1 -58.81 20.17 1.47
C MET A 1 -57.99 19.12 0.69
N LYS A 2 -58.02 19.07 -0.63
CA LYS A 2 -57.24 18.14 -1.41
C LYS A 2 -55.94 18.71 -2.03
N LYS A 3 -55.63 19.98 -1.83
CA LYS A 3 -54.48 20.67 -2.45
C LYS A 3 -53.17 20.60 -1.64
N ASN A 4 -53.24 20.27 -0.35
CA ASN A 4 -52.06 20.31 0.50
C ASN A 4 -51.28 18.99 0.58
N TRP A 5 -51.85 17.88 0.12
CA TRP A 5 -51.19 16.59 0.13
C TRP A 5 -50.13 16.45 -0.99
N LEU A 6 -50.39 17.05 -2.13
CA LEU A 6 -49.45 17.04 -3.26
C LEU A 6 -48.17 17.84 -2.98
N VAL A 7 -48.31 18.94 -2.16
CA VAL A 7 -47.15 19.75 -1.76
C VAL A 7 -46.26 18.99 -0.74
N PHE A 8 -46.87 18.17 0.12
CA PHE A 8 -46.13 17.33 1.10
C PHE A 8 -45.41 16.16 0.44
N LEU A 9 -45.95 15.60 -0.64
CA LEU A 9 -45.33 14.53 -1.38
C LEU A 9 -44.13 15.00 -2.21
N MET A 10 -44.12 16.27 -2.63
CA MET A 10 -43.05 16.85 -3.43
C MET A 10 -41.84 17.32 -2.60
N MET A 11 -42.03 17.48 -1.29
CA MET A 11 -40.98 17.93 -0.37
C MET A 11 -40.13 16.77 0.17
N PHE A 12 -40.51 15.51 -0.08
CA PHE A 12 -39.80 14.33 0.42
C PHE A 12 -38.77 13.73 -0.57
N LEU A 13 -38.62 14.33 -1.75
CA LEU A 13 -37.74 13.82 -2.82
C LEU A 13 -36.40 14.54 -2.96
N MET A 14 -36.07 15.47 -2.06
CA MET A 14 -34.72 16.03 -1.97
C MET A 14 -33.93 15.34 -0.85
N VAL A 15 -33.65 14.04 -1.02
CA VAL A 15 -32.54 13.42 -0.30
C VAL A 15 -31.27 13.91 -0.96
N PRO A 16 -30.43 14.72 -0.31
CA PRO A 16 -29.10 14.99 -0.87
C PRO A 16 -28.38 13.66 -0.96
N MET A 17 -28.11 13.19 -2.17
CA MET A 17 -27.12 12.17 -2.39
C MET A 17 -25.78 12.76 -1.95
N VAL A 18 -25.42 12.53 -0.71
CA VAL A 18 -24.07 12.73 -0.24
C VAL A 18 -23.24 11.65 -0.93
N TYR A 19 -22.66 12.01 -2.08
CA TYR A 19 -21.58 11.23 -2.65
C TYR A 19 -20.44 11.32 -1.64
N ALA A 20 -20.23 10.25 -0.89
CA ALA A 20 -18.98 10.07 -0.17
C ALA A 20 -17.88 10.10 -1.23
N GLN A 21 -17.10 11.17 -1.28
CA GLN A 21 -15.87 11.19 -2.07
C GLN A 21 -14.95 10.14 -1.47
N GLU A 22 -14.82 9.01 -2.18
CA GLU A 22 -13.76 8.06 -1.85
C GLU A 22 -12.43 8.79 -1.98
N SER A 23 -11.68 8.82 -0.88
CA SER A 23 -10.33 9.36 -0.89
C SER A 23 -9.51 8.54 -1.89
N SER A 24 -8.98 9.17 -2.93
CA SER A 24 -8.08 8.50 -3.86
C SER A 24 -6.67 8.45 -3.28
N TYR A 25 -6.01 7.32 -3.47
CA TYR A 25 -4.62 7.09 -3.10
C TYR A 25 -3.80 6.82 -4.34
N GLN A 26 -2.59 7.33 -4.36
CA GLN A 26 -1.71 7.25 -5.54
C GLN A 26 -0.89 5.97 -5.58
N LEU A 27 -0.66 5.34 -4.43
CA LEU A 27 0.21 4.18 -4.35
C LEU A 27 -0.46 3.05 -3.56
N SER A 28 -0.33 1.85 -4.07
CA SER A 28 -0.68 0.62 -3.38
C SER A 28 0.46 -0.40 -3.50
N SER A 29 0.45 -1.40 -2.63
CA SER A 29 1.46 -2.47 -2.64
C SER A 29 0.86 -3.82 -2.34
N HIS A 30 1.53 -4.87 -2.82
CA HIS A 30 1.14 -6.26 -2.60
C HIS A 30 2.38 -7.14 -2.46
N ILE A 31 2.33 -8.07 -1.50
CA ILE A 31 3.38 -9.04 -1.27
C ILE A 31 2.84 -10.45 -1.47
N LEU A 32 3.48 -11.21 -2.36
CA LEU A 32 3.19 -12.62 -2.59
C LEU A 32 4.38 -13.48 -2.13
N ASP A 33 4.11 -14.44 -1.26
CA ASP A 33 5.07 -15.49 -0.91
C ASP A 33 4.95 -16.63 -1.92
N ILE A 34 5.89 -16.69 -2.86
CA ILE A 34 5.88 -17.70 -3.92
C ILE A 34 6.26 -19.09 -3.42
N SER A 35 6.86 -19.23 -2.25
CA SER A 35 7.15 -20.53 -1.65
C SER A 35 5.89 -21.24 -1.14
N THR A 36 4.86 -20.49 -0.79
CA THR A 36 3.56 -21.01 -0.35
C THR A 36 2.45 -20.79 -1.37
N GLY A 37 2.66 -19.89 -2.36
CA GLY A 37 1.63 -19.45 -3.30
C GLY A 37 0.57 -18.57 -2.67
N LYS A 38 0.82 -18.01 -1.48
CA LYS A 38 -0.12 -17.21 -0.70
C LYS A 38 0.37 -15.78 -0.51
N PRO A 39 -0.55 -14.82 -0.31
CA PRO A 39 -0.17 -13.47 0.09
C PRO A 39 0.51 -13.46 1.47
N ALA A 40 1.37 -12.49 1.72
CA ALA A 40 2.06 -12.30 2.98
C ALA A 40 1.37 -11.24 3.86
N PRO A 41 0.53 -11.65 4.84
CA PRO A 41 -0.14 -10.73 5.75
C PRO A 41 0.80 -10.25 6.86
N HIS A 42 0.41 -9.15 7.53
CA HIS A 42 1.09 -8.59 8.71
C HIS A 42 2.55 -8.21 8.48
N VAL A 43 2.92 -7.88 7.25
CA VAL A 43 4.24 -7.34 6.94
C VAL A 43 4.23 -5.83 7.07
N LYS A 44 5.14 -5.31 7.89
CA LYS A 44 5.35 -3.87 7.99
C LYS A 44 6.01 -3.35 6.72
N ILE A 45 5.49 -2.23 6.21
CA ILE A 45 6.03 -1.50 5.07
C ILE A 45 6.18 -0.04 5.47
N THR A 46 7.36 0.53 5.25
CA THR A 46 7.58 1.97 5.37
C THR A 46 7.72 2.60 4.00
N LEU A 47 7.12 3.76 3.82
CA LEU A 47 7.30 4.62 2.66
C LEU A 47 8.14 5.82 3.06
N GLN A 48 9.23 6.05 2.35
CA GLN A 48 10.09 7.20 2.52
C GLN A 48 10.15 8.00 1.22
N LYS A 49 10.23 9.31 1.33
CA LYS A 49 10.46 10.23 0.21
C LYS A 49 11.87 10.81 0.29
N ARG A 50 12.50 10.98 -0.86
CA ARG A 50 13.79 11.65 -0.95
C ARG A 50 13.60 13.16 -0.91
N ASP A 51 14.29 13.83 0.00
CA ASP A 51 14.26 15.29 0.11
C ASP A 51 15.25 15.97 -0.84
N ALA A 52 15.26 17.31 -0.85
CA ALA A 52 16.16 18.12 -1.68
C ALA A 52 17.65 17.93 -1.33
N GLN A 53 17.96 17.45 -0.13
CA GLN A 53 19.33 17.17 0.34
C GLN A 53 19.72 15.70 0.14
N ASN A 54 18.91 14.92 -0.61
CA ASN A 54 19.08 13.48 -0.86
C ASN A 54 18.94 12.58 0.38
N ASN A 55 18.29 13.05 1.43
CA ASN A 55 17.96 12.22 2.60
C ASN A 55 16.63 11.52 2.42
N TRP A 56 16.49 10.34 3.03
CA TRP A 56 15.23 9.63 3.10
C TRP A 56 14.42 10.09 4.31
N VAL A 57 13.23 10.61 4.06
CA VAL A 57 12.30 11.09 5.08
C VAL A 57 11.09 10.17 5.13
N LEU A 58 10.75 9.69 6.33
CA LEU A 58 9.59 8.84 6.52
C LEU A 58 8.29 9.61 6.21
N GLU A 59 7.49 9.06 5.31
CA GLU A 59 6.16 9.58 4.97
C GLU A 59 5.05 8.79 5.67
N GLU A 60 5.08 7.46 5.54
CA GLU A 60 4.04 6.59 6.07
C GLU A 60 4.61 5.23 6.50
N GLU A 61 3.96 4.62 7.48
CA GLU A 61 4.16 3.23 7.89
C GLU A 61 2.83 2.50 7.87
N LYS A 62 2.78 1.35 7.22
CA LYS A 62 1.57 0.53 7.08
C LYS A 62 1.91 -0.95 7.31
N ILE A 63 0.87 -1.74 7.55
CA ILE A 63 0.99 -3.19 7.70
C ILE A 63 0.07 -3.85 6.67
N THR A 64 0.54 -4.88 5.97
CA THR A 64 -0.27 -5.59 5.00
C THR A 64 -1.48 -6.27 5.65
N ASP A 65 -2.60 -6.26 4.94
CA ASP A 65 -3.82 -6.95 5.33
C ASP A 65 -3.72 -8.46 5.10
N GLN A 66 -4.81 -9.19 5.33
CA GLN A 66 -4.87 -10.65 5.13
C GLN A 66 -4.61 -11.08 3.69
N ASN A 67 -4.76 -10.18 2.73
CA ASN A 67 -4.46 -10.40 1.32
C ASN A 67 -3.05 -9.92 0.92
N GLY A 68 -2.19 -9.60 1.90
CA GLY A 68 -0.84 -9.10 1.66
C GLY A 68 -0.79 -7.71 1.04
N ARG A 69 -1.83 -6.90 1.20
CA ARG A 69 -2.00 -5.61 0.51
C ARG A 69 -1.97 -4.43 1.47
N VAL A 70 -1.43 -3.33 0.97
CA VAL A 70 -1.67 -1.97 1.45
C VAL A 70 -2.25 -1.18 0.28
N LYS A 71 -3.45 -0.61 0.46
CA LYS A 71 -4.20 0.05 -0.62
C LYS A 71 -4.12 1.57 -0.57
N ASP A 72 -3.62 2.13 0.52
CA ASP A 72 -3.85 3.51 0.94
C ASP A 72 -2.57 4.28 1.27
N PHE A 73 -1.55 4.15 0.43
CA PHE A 73 -0.39 5.04 0.46
C PHE A 73 -0.62 6.30 -0.38
N LEU A 74 -0.11 7.42 0.06
CA LEU A 74 -0.09 8.71 -0.63
C LEU A 74 -1.46 9.19 -1.05
N LYS A 75 -2.17 9.76 -0.09
CA LYS A 75 -3.44 10.44 -0.34
C LYS A 75 -3.29 11.55 -1.37
N GLN A 76 -4.14 11.57 -2.39
CA GLN A 76 -4.01 12.52 -3.49
C GLN A 76 -4.58 13.90 -3.18
N GLU A 77 -5.67 14.07 -2.54
CA GLU A 77 -6.37 15.29 -2.09
C GLU A 77 -5.70 16.63 -2.50
N GLY A 78 -5.51 16.87 -3.79
CA GLY A 78 -4.90 18.09 -4.32
C GLY A 78 -3.39 18.22 -4.06
N LYS A 79 -2.71 17.20 -3.57
CA LYS A 79 -1.27 17.19 -3.34
C LYS A 79 -0.51 16.74 -4.57
N ASN A 80 0.62 17.38 -4.81
CA ASN A 80 1.60 16.89 -5.77
C ASN A 80 2.56 15.93 -5.06
N ASN A 81 2.40 14.64 -5.34
CA ASN A 81 3.23 13.58 -4.76
C ASN A 81 4.40 13.17 -5.67
N THR A 82 4.72 13.93 -6.72
CA THR A 82 5.89 13.60 -7.56
C THR A 82 7.17 13.57 -6.74
N GLY A 83 8.08 12.67 -7.10
CA GLY A 83 9.36 12.52 -6.43
C GLY A 83 9.88 11.09 -6.41
N ILE A 84 11.03 10.91 -5.78
CA ILE A 84 11.66 9.60 -5.61
C ILE A 84 11.29 9.06 -4.24
N TYR A 85 10.82 7.81 -4.24
CA TYR A 85 10.34 7.12 -3.05
C TYR A 85 11.06 5.79 -2.85
N LYS A 86 11.00 5.33 -1.63
CA LYS A 86 11.49 4.01 -1.24
C LYS A 86 10.46 3.32 -0.36
N LEU A 87 10.03 2.13 -0.79
CA LEU A 87 9.31 1.18 0.05
C LEU A 87 10.31 0.21 0.69
N THR A 88 10.24 0.07 2.00
CA THR A 88 11.00 -0.95 2.74
C THR A 88 10.02 -1.96 3.31
N PHE A 89 10.17 -3.20 2.88
CA PHE A 89 9.35 -4.34 3.29
C PHE A 89 10.12 -5.14 4.35
N TYR A 90 9.63 -5.16 5.57
CA TYR A 90 10.28 -5.87 6.67
C TYR A 90 9.87 -7.35 6.67
N THR A 91 10.51 -8.11 5.83
CA THR A 91 10.15 -9.51 5.52
C THR A 91 10.67 -10.51 6.53
N ALA A 92 11.76 -10.23 7.24
CA ALA A 92 12.32 -11.18 8.21
C ALA A 92 11.35 -11.56 9.34
N PRO A 93 10.59 -10.63 9.95
CA PRO A 93 9.58 -11.00 10.95
C PRO A 93 8.48 -11.90 10.41
N TYR A 94 8.07 -11.71 9.15
CA TYR A 94 7.10 -12.57 8.47
C TYR A 94 7.60 -14.02 8.40
N PHE A 95 8.81 -14.24 7.90
CA PHE A 95 9.40 -15.57 7.84
C PHE A 95 9.62 -16.18 9.23
N LYS A 96 10.02 -15.37 10.22
CA LYS A 96 10.14 -15.82 11.60
C LYS A 96 8.81 -16.31 12.16
N SER A 97 7.69 -15.67 11.82
CA SER A 97 6.35 -16.10 12.22
C SER A 97 5.95 -17.47 11.65
N LEU A 98 6.58 -17.87 10.55
CA LEU A 98 6.42 -19.19 9.90
C LEU A 98 7.50 -20.19 10.36
N ASP A 99 8.24 -19.89 11.41
CA ASP A 99 9.40 -20.67 11.90
C ASP A 99 10.48 -20.87 10.82
N GLN A 100 10.74 -19.81 10.06
CA GLN A 100 11.69 -19.81 8.95
C GLN A 100 12.71 -18.69 9.12
N LYS A 101 13.94 -18.96 8.71
CA LYS A 101 15.02 -17.98 8.74
C LYS A 101 15.11 -17.29 7.37
N SER A 102 14.99 -15.96 7.38
CA SER A 102 15.24 -15.15 6.20
C SER A 102 16.72 -14.79 6.09
N PHE A 103 17.25 -14.80 4.87
CA PHE A 103 18.59 -14.26 4.58
C PHE A 103 18.57 -12.72 4.55
N TYR A 104 17.48 -12.14 4.04
CA TYR A 104 17.31 -10.68 3.99
C TYR A 104 16.54 -10.20 5.22
N PRO A 105 17.04 -9.17 5.93
CA PRO A 105 16.30 -8.56 7.03
C PRO A 105 15.09 -7.78 6.52
N PHE A 106 15.22 -7.19 5.35
CA PHE A 106 14.18 -6.41 4.65
C PHE A 106 14.50 -6.33 3.16
N VAL A 107 13.53 -5.90 2.37
CA VAL A 107 13.67 -5.64 0.93
C VAL A 107 13.33 -4.18 0.68
N GLU A 108 14.17 -3.47 -0.06
CA GLU A 108 13.93 -2.07 -0.45
C GLU A 108 13.66 -1.97 -1.95
N VAL A 109 12.66 -1.17 -2.30
CA VAL A 109 12.32 -0.85 -3.69
C VAL A 109 12.31 0.67 -3.84
N VAL A 110 13.20 1.20 -4.65
CA VAL A 110 13.27 2.62 -4.98
C VAL A 110 12.59 2.85 -6.33
N PHE A 111 11.72 3.85 -6.41
CA PHE A 111 10.96 4.18 -7.62
C PHE A 111 10.69 5.68 -7.68
N GLU A 112 10.29 6.14 -8.85
CA GLU A 112 9.93 7.54 -9.09
C GLU A 112 8.44 7.65 -9.45
N LEU A 113 7.75 8.59 -8.82
CA LEU A 113 6.42 9.04 -9.24
C LEU A 113 6.62 10.32 -10.06
N ALA A 114 6.40 10.21 -11.37
CA ALA A 114 6.61 11.31 -12.31
C ALA A 114 5.32 12.08 -12.64
N ASP A 115 4.16 11.54 -12.29
CA ASP A 115 2.83 12.08 -12.60
C ASP A 115 1.84 11.84 -11.44
N GLN A 116 0.55 12.00 -11.69
CA GLN A 116 -0.53 11.84 -10.71
C GLN A 116 -1.31 10.53 -10.90
N GLU A 117 -0.81 9.61 -11.74
CA GLU A 117 -1.45 8.31 -11.95
C GLU A 117 -1.31 7.41 -10.72
N HIS A 118 -2.18 6.40 -10.64
CA HIS A 118 -2.10 5.39 -9.59
C HIS A 118 -1.05 4.33 -9.92
N TYR A 119 -0.15 4.08 -8.98
CA TYR A 119 0.92 3.08 -9.11
C TYR A 119 0.70 1.91 -8.15
N HIS A 120 1.06 0.74 -8.61
CA HIS A 120 0.98 -0.48 -7.82
C HIS A 120 2.34 -1.19 -7.79
N VAL A 121 2.94 -1.27 -6.60
CA VAL A 121 4.23 -1.95 -6.40
C VAL A 121 3.99 -3.33 -5.82
N THR A 122 4.27 -4.36 -6.60
CA THR A 122 4.18 -5.74 -6.18
C THR A 122 5.57 -6.33 -6.00
N ILE A 123 5.79 -7.03 -4.89
CA ILE A 123 6.98 -7.85 -4.69
C ILE A 123 6.61 -9.31 -4.48
N THR A 124 7.50 -10.18 -4.91
CA THR A 124 7.46 -11.60 -4.57
C THR A 124 8.59 -11.92 -3.63
N ILE A 125 8.29 -12.70 -2.61
CA ILE A 125 9.28 -13.18 -1.64
C ILE A 125 9.33 -14.69 -1.66
N SER A 126 10.48 -15.25 -1.36
CA SER A 126 10.67 -16.69 -1.32
C SER A 126 11.60 -17.08 -0.17
N ARG A 127 11.29 -18.20 0.42
CA ARG A 127 12.17 -18.87 1.38
C ARG A 127 13.48 -19.36 0.75
N ILE A 128 13.50 -19.58 -0.57
CA ILE A 128 14.62 -20.24 -1.27
C ILE A 128 15.75 -19.24 -1.54
N LEU A 129 16.54 -18.99 -0.53
CA LEU A 129 17.83 -18.31 -0.65
C LEU A 129 19.02 -19.27 -0.49
N HIS A 130 18.79 -20.55 -0.76
CA HIS A 130 19.83 -21.57 -0.66
C HIS A 130 20.89 -21.50 -1.75
N VAL A 131 20.64 -20.79 -2.83
CA VAL A 131 21.57 -20.78 -3.98
C VAL A 131 22.88 -20.06 -3.66
N GLN A 132 22.86 -19.06 -2.80
CA GLN A 132 24.08 -18.30 -2.45
C GLN A 132 24.89 -18.92 -1.29
N ARG A 133 24.33 -19.86 -0.56
CA ARG A 133 25.03 -20.49 0.57
C ARG A 133 26.09 -21.52 0.17
N LYS A 134 26.07 -21.97 -1.10
CA LYS A 134 27.01 -22.99 -1.61
C LYS A 134 28.27 -22.43 -2.25
N LEU A 135 28.49 -21.14 -2.25
CA LEU A 135 29.69 -20.52 -2.82
C LEU A 135 30.80 -20.25 -1.78
N LYS A 136 30.74 -20.85 -0.60
CA LYS A 136 31.95 -20.97 0.24
C LYS A 136 32.76 -22.15 -0.24
N LYS A 137 33.71 -21.87 -1.12
CA LYS A 137 34.89 -22.69 -1.27
C LYS A 137 35.77 -22.55 -0.04
#